data_afb6454a80f1037d58a20afb05dc9845
#
_entry.id   afb6454a80f1037d58a20afb05dc9845
#
_cell.length_a   1.000
_cell.length_b   1.000
_cell.length_c   1.000
_cell.angle_alpha   90.00
_cell.angle_beta   90.00
_cell.angle_gamma   90.00
#
_symmetry.space_group_name_H-M   'P 1'
#
loop_
_entity.id
_entity.type
_entity.pdbx_description
1 polymer ?
#
loop_
_entity_poly.entity_id
_entity_poly.type
_entity_poly.pdbx_seq_one_letter_code
_entity_poly.pdbx_strand_id
1 'polypeptide(L)'
;MITLAQAEVGKVYTVESVQADVQTKKHLNNLGVVAGQAVVLVNYQNQNGIVLLHNSRIALTDTILQAIHVEERSANEKVWVSLDTLKVGERA
;
A
#
# COMPACT_ATOMS: atom_id res chain seq x y z
N MET A 1 -2.01 -3.02 14.27
CA MET A 1 -1.54 -2.04 13.27
C MET A 1 -0.07 -2.24 13.02
N ILE A 2 0.34 -2.28 11.78
CA ILE A 2 1.74 -2.46 11.43
C ILE A 2 2.14 -1.36 10.46
N THR A 3 3.45 -1.25 10.22
CA THR A 3 3.91 -0.31 9.21
C THR A 3 4.04 -1.04 7.88
N LEU A 4 4.14 -0.27 6.83
CA LEU A 4 4.28 -0.85 5.50
C LEU A 4 5.61 -1.60 5.37
N ALA A 5 6.61 -1.22 6.16
CA ALA A 5 7.88 -1.95 6.18
C ALA A 5 7.72 -3.36 6.74
N GLN A 6 6.69 -3.59 7.52
CA GLN A 6 6.41 -4.90 8.10
C GLN A 6 5.38 -5.67 7.30
N ALA A 7 4.87 -5.09 6.22
CA ALA A 7 3.81 -5.69 5.44
C ALA A 7 4.32 -6.91 4.69
N GLU A 8 3.42 -7.84 4.46
CA GLU A 8 3.75 -9.03 3.70
C GLU A 8 3.64 -8.68 2.22
N VAL A 9 4.65 -9.03 1.45
CA VAL A 9 4.67 -8.74 0.02
C VAL A 9 3.50 -9.44 -0.67
N GLY A 10 2.80 -8.69 -1.48
CA GLY A 10 1.68 -9.23 -2.24
C GLY A 10 0.33 -9.12 -1.58
N LYS A 11 0.28 -8.70 -0.33
CA LYS A 11 -0.97 -8.60 0.38
C LYS A 11 -1.51 -7.19 0.31
N VAL A 12 -2.83 -7.04 0.28
CA VAL A 12 -3.45 -5.73 0.20
C VAL A 12 -3.67 -5.17 1.60
N TYR A 13 -3.25 -3.95 1.79
CA TYR A 13 -3.42 -3.25 3.06
C TYR A 13 -4.11 -1.92 2.82
N THR A 14 -4.64 -1.34 3.88
CA THR A 14 -5.26 -0.02 3.83
C THR A 14 -4.40 0.93 4.66
N VAL A 15 -4.09 2.08 4.11
CA VAL A 15 -3.32 3.09 4.83
C VAL A 15 -4.16 3.66 5.95
N GLU A 16 -3.61 3.68 7.16
CA GLU A 16 -4.29 4.27 8.30
C GLU A 16 -3.77 5.66 8.59
N SER A 17 -2.48 5.82 8.61
CA SER A 17 -1.89 7.12 8.90
C SER A 17 -0.45 7.16 8.42
N VAL A 18 0.08 8.37 8.31
CA VAL A 18 1.48 8.58 7.98
C VAL A 18 2.09 9.35 9.14
N GLN A 19 3.07 8.74 9.79
CA GLN A 19 3.73 9.32 10.94
C GLN A 19 5.08 9.89 10.51
N ALA A 20 5.06 11.08 9.95
CA ALA A 20 6.25 11.71 9.41
C ALA A 20 6.15 13.21 9.59
N ASP A 21 7.23 13.92 9.28
CA ASP A 21 7.22 15.36 9.36
C ASP A 21 6.24 15.91 8.32
N VAL A 22 5.89 17.17 8.48
CA VAL A 22 4.87 17.80 7.64
C VAL A 22 5.22 17.72 6.17
N GLN A 23 6.45 17.95 5.84
CA GLN A 23 6.87 17.99 4.45
C GLN A 23 6.80 16.61 3.81
N THR A 24 7.29 15.61 4.51
CA THR A 24 7.25 14.24 4.01
C THR A 24 5.81 13.75 3.89
N LYS A 25 5.00 14.07 4.89
CA LYS A 25 3.60 13.66 4.88
C LYS A 25 2.89 14.29 3.68
N LYS A 26 3.14 15.56 3.43
CA LYS A 26 2.52 16.24 2.31
C LYS A 26 2.94 15.63 0.99
N HIS A 27 4.22 15.30 0.87
CA HIS A 27 4.73 14.68 -0.34
C HIS A 27 4.07 13.32 -0.57
N LEU A 28 3.96 12.51 0.48
CA LEU A 28 3.33 11.22 0.35
C LEU A 28 1.84 11.35 0.01
N ASN A 29 1.17 12.33 0.61
CA ASN A 29 -0.23 12.56 0.28
C ASN A 29 -0.39 12.95 -1.19
N ASN A 30 0.55 13.71 -1.72
CA ASN A 30 0.50 14.09 -3.12
C ASN A 30 0.68 12.88 -4.04
N LEU A 31 1.37 11.86 -3.56
CA LEU A 31 1.55 10.64 -4.33
C LEU A 31 0.35 9.69 -4.20
N GLY A 32 -0.57 10.01 -3.33
CA GLY A 32 -1.75 9.18 -3.13
C GLY A 32 -1.74 8.35 -1.86
N VAL A 33 -0.71 8.50 -1.03
CA VAL A 33 -0.64 7.77 0.23
C VAL A 33 -1.45 8.54 1.26
N VAL A 34 -2.73 8.23 1.32
CA VAL A 34 -3.66 8.90 2.22
C VAL A 34 -4.47 7.86 2.95
N ALA A 35 -5.00 8.24 4.10
CA ALA A 35 -5.81 7.32 4.89
C ALA A 35 -6.96 6.76 4.07
N GLY A 36 -7.17 5.47 4.16
CA GLY A 36 -8.22 4.79 3.41
C GLY A 36 -7.79 4.22 2.08
N GLN A 37 -6.60 4.57 1.63
CA GLN A 37 -6.12 4.12 0.33
C GLN A 37 -5.57 2.70 0.41
N ALA A 38 -5.90 1.87 -0.56
CA ALA A 38 -5.36 0.52 -0.63
C ALA A 38 -3.95 0.55 -1.19
N VAL A 39 -3.07 -0.25 -0.61
CA VAL A 39 -1.67 -0.33 -1.05
C VAL A 39 -1.21 -1.77 -1.00
N VAL A 40 -0.26 -2.11 -1.86
CA VAL A 40 0.36 -3.43 -1.87
C VAL A 40 1.87 -3.24 -1.92
N LEU A 41 2.59 -3.90 -1.02
CA LEU A 41 4.03 -3.92 -1.09
C LEU A 41 4.39 -5.00 -2.11
N VAL A 42 4.91 -4.59 -3.26
CA VAL A 42 5.17 -5.50 -4.36
C VAL A 42 6.52 -6.17 -4.23
N ASN A 43 7.48 -5.43 -3.72
CA ASN A 43 8.84 -5.93 -3.61
C ASN A 43 9.54 -5.19 -2.50
N TYR A 44 10.45 -5.84 -1.79
CA TYR A 44 11.19 -5.19 -0.72
C TYR A 44 12.57 -5.82 -0.67
N GLN A 45 13.58 -5.06 -1.00
CA GLN A 45 14.95 -5.53 -0.91
C GLN A 45 15.91 -4.37 -0.85
N ASN A 46 17.04 -4.57 -0.23
CA ASN A 46 18.06 -3.54 -0.07
C ASN A 46 17.52 -2.28 0.58
N GLN A 47 16.63 -2.47 1.55
CA GLN A 47 16.06 -1.36 2.32
C GLN A 47 15.22 -0.42 1.46
N ASN A 48 14.71 -0.91 0.35
CA ASN A 48 13.80 -0.16 -0.49
C ASN A 48 12.62 -1.04 -0.82
N GLY A 49 11.47 -0.44 -0.94
CA GLY A 49 10.26 -1.17 -1.29
C GLY A 49 9.57 -0.55 -2.48
N ILE A 50 8.98 -1.38 -3.30
CA ILE A 50 8.14 -0.91 -4.40
C ILE A 50 6.70 -1.14 -3.98
N VAL A 51 5.93 -0.07 -4.00
CA VAL A 51 4.55 -0.09 -3.54
C VAL A 51 3.63 0.19 -4.71
N LEU A 52 2.62 -0.63 -4.86
CA LEU A 52 1.60 -0.42 -5.87
C LEU A 52 0.48 0.40 -5.23
N LEU A 53 0.16 1.53 -5.86
CA LEU A 53 -0.79 2.46 -5.33
C LEU A 53 -1.59 2.98 -6.50
N HIS A 54 -2.88 2.81 -6.50
CA HIS A 54 -3.74 3.06 -7.66
C HIS A 54 -3.24 2.16 -8.79
N ASN A 55 -2.78 2.69 -9.85
CA ASN A 55 -2.20 1.89 -10.90
C ASN A 55 -0.76 2.25 -11.12
N SER A 56 -0.14 2.82 -10.11
CA SER A 56 1.24 3.27 -10.22
C SER A 56 2.11 2.53 -9.24
N ARG A 57 3.35 2.33 -9.59
CA ARG A 57 4.35 1.76 -8.69
C ARG A 57 5.31 2.86 -8.29
N ILE A 58 5.54 2.97 -7.00
CA ILE A 58 6.48 3.95 -6.50
C ILE A 58 7.49 3.25 -5.62
N ALA A 59 8.72 3.74 -5.64
CA ALA A 59 9.79 3.18 -4.82
C ALA A 59 9.95 4.06 -3.60
N LEU A 60 9.97 3.43 -2.42
CA LEU A 60 10.11 4.16 -1.16
C LEU A 60 11.23 3.53 -0.34
N THR A 61 11.96 4.37 0.39
CA THR A 61 13.00 3.86 1.26
C THR A 61 12.37 3.24 2.49
N ASP A 62 13.15 2.42 3.18
CA ASP A 62 12.69 1.76 4.38
C ASP A 62 12.22 2.77 5.43
N THR A 63 12.93 3.88 5.56
CA THR A 63 12.55 4.92 6.52
C THR A 63 11.14 5.42 6.26
N ILE A 64 10.80 5.62 5.00
CA ILE A 64 9.47 6.08 4.62
C ILE A 64 8.45 4.96 4.85
N LEU A 65 8.80 3.73 4.51
CA LEU A 65 7.88 2.61 4.70
C LEU A 65 7.54 2.44 6.18
N GLN A 66 8.49 2.70 7.05
CA GLN A 66 8.25 2.59 8.48
C GLN A 66 7.32 3.70 9.01
N ALA A 67 7.19 4.76 8.25
CA ALA A 67 6.34 5.88 8.66
C ALA A 67 4.89 5.70 8.22
N ILE A 68 4.61 4.74 7.34
CA ILE A 68 3.26 4.53 6.83
C ILE A 68 2.62 3.38 7.60
N HIS A 69 1.61 3.70 8.39
CA HIS A 69 0.91 2.70 9.19
C HIS A 69 -0.27 2.17 8.40
N VAL A 70 -0.38 0.86 8.35
CA VAL A 70 -1.40 0.19 7.53
C VAL A 70 -2.12 -0.87 8.33
N GLU A 71 -3.25 -1.28 7.79
CA GLU A 71 -4.04 -2.33 8.38
C GLU A 71 -4.36 -3.34 7.28
N GLU A 72 -4.28 -4.62 7.61
CA GLU A 72 -4.54 -5.65 6.63
C GLU A 72 -6.02 -5.66 6.26
N ARG A 73 -6.31 -5.78 4.97
CA ARG A 73 -7.68 -5.87 4.55
C ARG A 73 -8.24 -7.21 4.92
N SER A 74 -9.48 -7.20 5.36
CA SER A 74 -10.14 -8.41 5.75
C SER A 74 -10.33 -9.31 4.55
N ALA A 75 -10.17 -10.58 4.75
CA ALA A 75 -10.33 -11.53 3.70
C ALA A 75 -11.76 -11.60 3.21
N ASN A 76 -12.70 -11.11 4.00
CA ASN A 76 -14.03 -11.14 3.56
C ASN A 76 -14.36 -10.01 2.69
N GLU A 77 -13.51 -9.07 2.52
CA GLU A 77 -13.79 -8.01 1.62
C GLU A 77 -13.76 -8.58 0.26
N LYS A 78 -14.65 -8.29 -0.51
CA LYS A 78 -14.70 -8.86 -1.73
C LYS A 78 -13.77 -8.29 -2.59
N VAL A 79 -12.58 -8.48 -2.25
CA VAL A 79 -11.58 -7.99 -2.99
C VAL A 79 -11.66 -8.48 -4.31
N TRP A 80 -12.14 -9.59 -4.39
CA TRP A 80 -12.20 -10.13 -5.54
C TRP A 80 -13.31 -9.78 -6.15
N VAL A 81 -13.84 -9.27 -5.69
CA VAL A 81 -14.82 -8.98 -6.28
C VAL A 81 -14.48 -8.32 -7.34
N SER A 82 -13.89 -8.18 -7.50
CA SER A 82 -13.59 -7.67 -8.51
C SER A 82 -12.66 -8.22 -9.22
N LEU A 83 -12.32 -8.88 -8.86
CA LEU A 83 -11.60 -9.56 -9.41
C LEU A 83 -11.93 -10.12 -10.27
N ASP A 84 -12.68 -10.25 -10.12
CA ASP A 84 -13.08 -10.81 -10.87
C ASP A 84 -13.26 -10.09 -11.73
N THR A 85 -13.34 -9.71 -11.46
CA THR A 85 -13.32 -9.39 -12.24
C THR A 85 -12.38 -9.23 -12.79
N LEU A 86 -12.15 -9.54 -12.32
CA LEU A 86 -11.64 -9.89 -12.52
C LEU A 86 -11.32 -10.21 -13.21
N LYS A 87 -11.47 -10.48 -13.27
CA LYS A 87 -11.36 -11.16 -13.62
C LYS A 87 -11.17 -11.19 -14.34
N VAL A 88 -11.45 -10.96 -14.40
CA VAL A 88 -11.57 -11.32 -14.75
C VAL A 88 -11.17 -11.38 -15.50
N GLY A 89 -11.17 -11.10 -15.63
CA GLY A 89 -11.15 -11.52 -15.86
C GLY A 89 -10.88 -11.46 -16.46
N GLU A 90 -11.07 -11.15 -16.27
CA GLU A 90 -11.21 -11.40 -16.32
C GLU A 90 -11.15 -11.30 -16.82
N ARG A 91 -11.23 -11.03 -16.89
CA ARG A 91 -11.39 -11.22 -17.05
C ARG A 91 -11.42 -11.07 -17.52
N ALA A 92 -11.47 -10.79 -17.57
CA ALA A 92 -11.82 -10.90 -17.70
C ALA A 92 -11.64 -11.05 -17.88
#